data_c30ab16074072160da10a527ce606f6a
#
_entry.id   c30ab16074072160da10a527ce606f6a
#
_cell.length_a   1.000
_cell.length_b   1.000
_cell.length_c   1.000
_cell.angle_alpha   90.00
_cell.angle_beta   90.00
_cell.angle_gamma   90.00
#
_symmetry.space_group_name_H-M   'P 1'
#
loop_
_entity.id
_entity.type
_entity.pdbx_description
1 polymer ?
#
loop_
_entity_poly.entity_id
_entity_poly.type
_entity_poly.pdbx_seq_one_letter_code
_entity_poly.pdbx_strand_id
1 'polypeptide(L)'
;RKGLADTALKTANSGYLTRRLCDVAMDSVINIDDCGTQNSITVTSIIDGGEIIQALTDRILGRVIAESISDSDGNLLFEEGTMLDEDAVSQIESLNLSSLQVRSPMTCEASIGVCSKCYGRDLARGHLVHRGEAVGIVAAQSIGEPGTQLTMRTFHIGGAASSSSEDNAIFNKNTGVVSFSEDIKTVTNKD
;
A
#
# COMPACT_ATOMS: atom_id res chain seq x y z
N ARG A 1 -32.24 -11.23 -18.48
CA ARG A 1 -33.09 -10.41 -17.56
C ARG A 1 -32.50 -10.36 -16.13
N LYS A 2 -32.20 -11.52 -15.55
CA LYS A 2 -31.66 -11.59 -14.17
C LYS A 2 -30.27 -10.91 -14.07
N GLY A 3 -29.43 -11.08 -15.08
CA GLY A 3 -28.11 -10.42 -15.17
C GLY A 3 -28.17 -8.90 -15.24
N LEU A 4 -29.08 -8.35 -16.02
CA LEU A 4 -29.26 -6.88 -16.14
C LEU A 4 -29.74 -6.26 -14.81
N ALA A 5 -30.67 -6.91 -14.11
CA ALA A 5 -31.14 -6.46 -12.81
C ALA A 5 -30.03 -6.49 -11.74
N ASP A 6 -29.22 -7.54 -11.73
CA ASP A 6 -28.08 -7.67 -10.80
C ASP A 6 -27.02 -6.60 -11.07
N THR A 7 -26.72 -6.29 -12.33
CA THR A 7 -25.81 -5.19 -12.70
C THR A 7 -26.31 -3.86 -12.19
N ALA A 8 -27.61 -3.56 -12.40
CA ALA A 8 -28.19 -2.30 -11.95
C ALA A 8 -28.11 -2.14 -10.43
N LEU A 9 -28.40 -3.21 -9.67
CA LEU A 9 -28.31 -3.20 -8.21
C LEU A 9 -26.87 -3.03 -7.72
N LYS A 10 -25.92 -3.73 -8.33
CA LYS A 10 -24.49 -3.62 -7.97
C LYS A 10 -23.93 -2.24 -8.28
N THR A 11 -24.31 -1.65 -9.41
CA THR A 11 -23.93 -0.28 -9.77
C THR A 11 -24.47 0.73 -8.76
N ALA A 12 -25.72 0.59 -8.34
CA ALA A 12 -26.32 1.43 -7.31
C ALA A 12 -25.59 1.30 -5.97
N ASN A 13 -25.24 0.06 -5.56
CA ASN A 13 -24.49 -0.18 -4.34
C ASN A 13 -23.08 0.41 -4.38
N SER A 14 -22.37 0.32 -5.50
CA SER A 14 -21.06 0.95 -5.70
C SER A 14 -21.15 2.47 -5.60
N GLY A 15 -22.16 3.10 -6.23
CA GLY A 15 -22.37 4.53 -6.12
C GLY A 15 -22.71 4.98 -4.70
N TYR A 16 -23.53 4.21 -3.98
CA TYR A 16 -23.83 4.45 -2.57
C TYR A 16 -22.58 4.34 -1.69
N LEU A 17 -21.74 3.32 -1.90
CA LEU A 17 -20.47 3.18 -1.18
C LEU A 17 -19.56 4.38 -1.41
N THR A 18 -19.37 4.80 -2.66
CA THR A 18 -18.55 5.97 -3.01
C THR A 18 -19.05 7.23 -2.31
N ARG A 19 -20.35 7.46 -2.32
CA ARG A 19 -20.95 8.60 -1.61
C ARG A 19 -20.66 8.55 -0.11
N ARG A 20 -20.87 7.39 0.52
CA ARG A 20 -20.59 7.19 1.95
C ARG A 20 -19.10 7.41 2.28
N LEU A 21 -18.20 6.97 1.42
CA LEU A 21 -16.76 7.22 1.57
C LEU A 21 -16.44 8.71 1.48
N CYS A 22 -17.01 9.41 0.50
CA CYS A 22 -16.84 10.87 0.39
C CYS A 22 -17.37 11.61 1.62
N ASP A 23 -18.55 11.25 2.11
CA ASP A 23 -19.17 11.89 3.28
C ASP A 23 -18.30 11.72 4.54
N VAL A 24 -17.65 10.57 4.72
CA VAL A 24 -16.75 10.30 5.86
C VAL A 24 -15.38 10.96 5.69
N ALA A 25 -14.87 11.02 4.46
CA ALA A 25 -13.52 11.47 4.17
C ALA A 25 -13.43 12.98 3.83
N MET A 26 -14.54 13.70 3.76
CA MET A 26 -14.56 15.10 3.32
C MET A 26 -13.75 16.04 4.21
N ASP A 27 -13.61 15.70 5.49
CA ASP A 27 -12.83 16.49 6.46
C ASP A 27 -11.32 16.22 6.37
N SER A 28 -10.91 15.22 5.59
CA SER A 28 -9.49 14.92 5.37
C SER A 28 -8.92 15.84 4.30
N VAL A 29 -8.61 17.06 4.71
CA VAL A 29 -8.03 18.13 3.88
C VAL A 29 -6.64 18.44 4.39
N ILE A 30 -5.72 18.84 3.51
CA ILE A 30 -4.38 19.29 3.89
C ILE A 30 -4.48 20.71 4.46
N ASN A 31 -4.35 20.84 5.79
CA ASN A 31 -4.50 22.12 6.47
C ASN A 31 -3.19 22.77 6.88
N ILE A 32 -2.16 21.98 7.18
CA ILE A 32 -0.85 22.44 7.65
C ILE A 32 0.27 21.71 6.89
N ASP A 33 1.45 22.30 6.86
CA ASP A 33 2.60 21.70 6.16
C ASP A 33 3.21 20.55 7.00
N ASP A 34 3.38 20.79 8.29
CA ASP A 34 3.95 19.80 9.21
C ASP A 34 3.23 19.84 10.56
N CYS A 35 2.87 18.67 11.07
CA CYS A 35 2.27 18.52 12.41
C CYS A 35 3.31 18.31 13.52
N GLY A 36 4.59 18.11 13.16
CA GLY A 36 5.67 17.89 14.13
C GLY A 36 5.66 16.56 14.85
N THR A 37 4.85 15.59 14.38
CA THR A 37 4.75 14.27 15.03
C THR A 37 6.09 13.52 14.95
N GLN A 38 6.44 12.82 16.02
CA GLN A 38 7.55 11.86 16.09
C GLN A 38 7.09 10.43 15.75
N ASN A 39 5.78 10.23 15.59
CA ASN A 39 5.22 8.93 15.29
C ASN A 39 5.42 8.58 13.80
N SER A 40 5.86 7.36 13.55
CA SER A 40 6.12 6.83 12.22
C SER A 40 5.53 5.45 12.04
N ILE A 41 5.55 4.96 10.83
CA ILE A 41 5.26 3.56 10.51
C ILE A 41 6.45 2.92 9.82
N THR A 42 6.75 1.69 10.22
CA THR A 42 7.77 0.88 9.57
C THR A 42 7.21 0.26 8.30
N VAL A 43 7.85 0.53 7.18
CA VAL A 43 7.52 -0.06 5.88
C VAL A 43 8.57 -1.10 5.53
N THR A 44 8.12 -2.30 5.13
CA THR A 44 8.95 -3.42 4.66
C THR A 44 8.46 -3.89 3.31
N SER A 45 9.24 -4.66 2.57
CA SER A 45 8.75 -5.38 1.40
C SER A 45 7.67 -6.40 1.80
N ILE A 46 6.67 -6.61 0.94
CA ILE A 46 5.66 -7.65 1.13
C ILE A 46 6.15 -8.90 0.41
N ILE A 47 6.35 -9.96 1.20
CA ILE A 47 6.82 -11.26 0.72
C ILE A 47 5.72 -12.28 1.06
N ASP A 48 5.28 -13.04 0.07
CA ASP A 48 4.35 -14.15 0.26
C ASP A 48 4.88 -15.39 -0.46
N GLY A 49 4.89 -16.53 0.23
CA GLY A 49 5.42 -17.78 -0.30
C GLY A 49 6.89 -17.76 -0.72
N GLY A 50 7.68 -16.76 -0.31
CA GLY A 50 9.08 -16.56 -0.72
C GLY A 50 9.25 -15.70 -1.99
N GLU A 51 8.16 -15.22 -2.58
CA GLU A 51 8.16 -14.28 -3.69
C GLU A 51 7.86 -12.86 -3.20
N ILE A 52 8.58 -11.87 -3.74
CA ILE A 52 8.35 -10.46 -3.41
C ILE A 52 7.14 -9.98 -4.22
N ILE A 53 5.99 -9.82 -3.57
CA ILE A 53 4.77 -9.30 -4.18
C ILE A 53 4.90 -7.79 -4.42
N GLN A 54 5.47 -7.07 -3.43
CA GLN A 54 5.67 -5.63 -3.53
C GLN A 54 7.01 -5.26 -2.91
N ALA A 55 7.86 -4.63 -3.71
CA ALA A 55 9.17 -4.18 -3.26
C ALA A 55 9.05 -3.03 -2.26
N LEU A 56 10.07 -2.85 -1.41
CA LEU A 56 10.14 -1.72 -0.49
C LEU A 56 10.10 -0.39 -1.26
N THR A 57 10.79 -0.32 -2.39
CA THR A 57 10.88 0.84 -3.27
C THR A 57 9.52 1.37 -3.71
N ASP A 58 8.62 0.48 -4.13
CA ASP A 58 7.25 0.83 -4.56
C ASP A 58 6.40 1.37 -3.40
N ARG A 59 6.69 0.96 -2.18
CA ARG A 59 5.93 1.33 -1.00
C ARG A 59 6.37 2.64 -0.36
N ILE A 60 7.63 3.02 -0.56
CA ILE A 60 8.20 4.24 0.01
C ILE A 60 8.16 5.43 -0.95
N LEU A 61 7.99 5.19 -2.25
CA LEU A 61 7.93 6.23 -3.26
C LEU A 61 6.85 7.26 -2.92
N GLY A 62 7.23 8.55 -2.91
CA GLY A 62 6.35 9.66 -2.57
C GLY A 62 6.04 9.80 -1.08
N ARG A 63 6.61 8.96 -0.20
CA ARG A 63 6.50 9.11 1.25
C ARG A 63 7.55 10.08 1.78
N VAL A 64 7.32 10.57 2.99
CA VAL A 64 8.28 11.43 3.71
C VAL A 64 8.97 10.59 4.78
N ILE A 65 10.29 10.72 4.87
CA ILE A 65 11.12 9.99 5.83
C ILE A 65 10.84 10.52 7.25
N ALA A 66 10.72 9.60 8.20
CA ALA A 66 10.54 9.94 9.61
C ALA A 66 11.85 9.95 10.40
N GLU A 67 12.89 9.28 9.90
CA GLU A 67 14.21 9.19 10.55
C GLU A 67 15.29 9.40 9.49
N SER A 68 16.34 10.14 9.84
CA SER A 68 17.46 10.39 8.92
C SER A 68 18.16 9.09 8.52
N ILE A 69 18.51 8.96 7.26
CA ILE A 69 19.20 7.80 6.69
C ILE A 69 20.67 8.15 6.50
N SER A 70 21.55 7.33 7.08
CA SER A 70 23.00 7.41 6.90
C SER A 70 23.53 6.19 6.18
N ASP A 71 24.62 6.39 5.43
CA ASP A 71 25.35 5.31 4.80
C ASP A 71 26.17 4.51 5.83
N SER A 72 26.69 3.35 5.41
CA SER A 72 27.59 2.51 6.23
C SER A 72 28.82 3.25 6.77
N ASP A 73 29.25 4.30 6.09
CA ASP A 73 30.36 5.18 6.49
C ASP A 73 29.96 6.29 7.48
N GLY A 74 28.67 6.37 7.84
CA GLY A 74 28.11 7.37 8.76
C GLY A 74 27.80 8.71 8.10
N ASN A 75 27.90 8.84 6.77
CA ASN A 75 27.51 10.04 6.06
C ASN A 75 25.99 10.12 5.97
N LEU A 76 25.42 11.30 6.29
CA LEU A 76 24.00 11.55 6.15
C LEU A 76 23.63 11.61 4.67
N LEU A 77 22.75 10.71 4.22
CA LEU A 77 22.24 10.68 2.85
C LEU A 77 20.92 11.45 2.72
N PHE A 78 20.01 11.22 3.64
CA PHE A 78 18.70 11.88 3.65
C PHE A 78 18.35 12.36 5.06
N GLU A 79 17.89 13.61 5.14
CA GLU A 79 17.41 14.20 6.39
C GLU A 79 15.95 13.80 6.66
N GLU A 80 15.60 13.75 7.95
CA GLU A 80 14.22 13.61 8.39
C GLU A 80 13.33 14.67 7.72
N GLY A 81 12.14 14.28 7.27
CA GLY A 81 11.20 15.17 6.62
C GLY A 81 11.42 15.37 5.12
N THR A 82 12.40 14.67 4.53
CA THR A 82 12.61 14.65 3.07
C THR A 82 11.59 13.76 2.40
N MET A 83 11.00 14.22 1.29
CA MET A 83 10.12 13.40 0.45
C MET A 83 10.97 12.54 -0.48
N LEU A 84 10.63 11.25 -0.57
CA LEU A 84 11.30 10.29 -1.43
C LEU A 84 10.73 10.37 -2.85
N ASP A 85 11.52 10.90 -3.76
CA ASP A 85 11.30 10.86 -5.19
C ASP A 85 11.95 9.61 -5.82
N GLU A 86 11.86 9.48 -7.13
CA GLU A 86 12.40 8.35 -7.89
C GLU A 86 13.93 8.22 -7.72
N ASP A 87 14.64 9.36 -7.70
CA ASP A 87 16.10 9.38 -7.56
C ASP A 87 16.53 8.96 -6.15
N ALA A 88 15.84 9.45 -5.13
CA ALA A 88 16.07 9.07 -3.74
C ALA A 88 15.78 7.58 -3.50
N VAL A 89 14.68 7.07 -4.06
CA VAL A 89 14.32 5.65 -3.97
C VAL A 89 15.37 4.76 -4.62
N SER A 90 15.92 5.14 -5.77
CA SER A 90 16.99 4.38 -6.45
C SER A 90 18.28 4.34 -5.61
N GLN A 91 18.60 5.41 -4.89
CA GLN A 91 19.74 5.44 -3.97
C GLN A 91 19.48 4.52 -2.76
N ILE A 92 18.28 4.56 -2.17
CA ILE A 92 17.89 3.69 -1.05
C ILE A 92 17.93 2.22 -1.46
N GLU A 93 17.54 1.89 -2.68
CA GLU A 93 17.61 0.53 -3.21
C GLU A 93 19.04 0.01 -3.20
N SER A 94 20.02 0.84 -3.57
CA SER A 94 21.44 0.47 -3.55
C SER A 94 21.97 0.15 -2.15
N LEU A 95 21.33 0.67 -1.09
CA LEU A 95 21.68 0.39 0.30
C LEU A 95 21.12 -0.94 0.81
N ASN A 96 20.25 -1.63 0.04
CA ASN A 96 19.63 -2.90 0.41
C ASN A 96 18.97 -2.89 1.80
N LEU A 97 18.25 -1.80 2.14
CA LEU A 97 17.55 -1.70 3.41
C LEU A 97 16.35 -2.65 3.43
N SER A 98 16.14 -3.34 4.54
CA SER A 98 15.00 -4.25 4.73
C SER A 98 13.74 -3.53 5.18
N SER A 99 13.88 -2.37 5.80
CA SER A 99 12.76 -1.57 6.33
C SER A 99 13.14 -0.10 6.39
N LEU A 100 12.12 0.75 6.36
CA LEU A 100 12.26 2.20 6.47
C LEU A 100 11.14 2.79 7.33
N GLN A 101 11.48 3.79 8.14
CA GLN A 101 10.52 4.57 8.92
C GLN A 101 10.01 5.75 8.08
N VAL A 102 8.69 5.76 7.84
CA VAL A 102 8.06 6.83 7.05
C VAL A 102 6.91 7.48 7.80
N ARG A 103 6.62 8.72 7.48
CA ARG A 103 5.46 9.43 7.98
C ARG A 103 4.19 8.94 7.28
N SER A 104 3.07 8.97 7.99
CA SER A 104 1.79 8.47 7.49
C SER A 104 0.63 9.36 7.94
N PRO A 105 -0.43 9.47 7.13
CA PRO A 105 -1.69 10.07 7.57
C PRO A 105 -2.28 9.42 8.82
N MET A 106 -2.01 8.12 9.05
CA MET A 106 -2.53 7.37 10.20
C MET A 106 -1.91 7.79 11.52
N THR A 107 -0.68 8.29 11.50
CA THR A 107 0.05 8.77 12.68
C THR A 107 0.13 10.30 12.75
N CYS A 108 -0.64 10.98 11.90
CA CYS A 108 -0.65 12.44 11.86
C CYS A 108 -1.33 13.03 13.09
N GLU A 109 -0.66 14.00 13.74
CA GLU A 109 -1.15 14.69 14.93
C GLU A 109 -1.75 16.08 14.62
N ALA A 110 -2.14 16.32 13.35
CA ALA A 110 -2.87 17.52 13.00
C ALA A 110 -4.23 17.53 13.70
N SER A 111 -4.61 18.65 14.29
CA SER A 111 -5.88 18.79 15.00
C SER A 111 -7.11 18.64 14.09
N ILE A 112 -6.99 19.04 12.83
CA ILE A 112 -8.02 18.92 11.79
C ILE A 112 -7.33 18.55 10.49
N GLY A 113 -7.88 17.55 9.79
CA GLY A 113 -7.36 17.08 8.51
C GLY A 113 -6.02 16.36 8.63
N VAL A 114 -5.15 16.56 7.67
CA VAL A 114 -3.82 15.91 7.56
C VAL A 114 -2.77 16.96 7.22
N CYS A 115 -1.52 16.78 7.62
CA CYS A 115 -0.43 17.65 7.20
C CYS A 115 0.22 17.15 5.90
N SER A 116 0.85 18.08 5.16
CA SER A 116 1.50 17.77 3.87
C SER A 116 2.59 16.70 4.01
N LYS A 117 3.43 16.79 5.04
CA LYS A 117 4.51 15.81 5.25
C LYS A 117 4.01 14.41 5.61
N CYS A 118 2.92 14.28 6.38
CA CYS A 118 2.34 12.97 6.68
C CYS A 118 1.63 12.35 5.48
N TYR A 119 1.05 13.17 4.61
CA TYR A 119 0.44 12.69 3.39
C TYR A 119 1.48 12.30 2.34
N GLY A 120 2.44 13.21 2.07
CA GLY A 120 3.52 13.01 1.11
C GLY A 120 3.23 13.61 -0.26
N ARG A 121 3.55 12.86 -1.32
CA ARG A 121 3.51 13.30 -2.71
C ARG A 121 2.10 13.45 -3.27
N ASP A 122 1.87 14.54 -3.98
CA ASP A 122 0.73 14.68 -4.89
C ASP A 122 1.03 13.88 -6.16
N LEU A 123 0.25 12.82 -6.40
CA LEU A 123 0.45 11.92 -7.54
C LEU A 123 0.21 12.58 -8.89
N ALA A 124 -0.57 13.66 -8.93
CA ALA A 124 -0.86 14.36 -10.19
C ALA A 124 0.28 15.30 -10.59
N ARG A 125 0.96 15.91 -9.61
CA ARG A 125 1.95 16.95 -9.83
C ARG A 125 3.39 16.53 -9.53
N GLY A 126 3.59 15.43 -8.78
CA GLY A 126 4.90 14.85 -8.51
C GLY A 126 5.68 15.52 -7.38
N HIS A 127 5.17 16.57 -6.73
CA HIS A 127 5.78 17.23 -5.58
C HIS A 127 4.95 17.04 -4.31
N LEU A 128 5.43 17.53 -3.18
CA LEU A 128 4.71 17.48 -1.91
C LEU A 128 3.35 18.16 -2.07
N VAL A 129 2.31 17.54 -1.49
CA VAL A 129 0.94 18.02 -1.59
C VAL A 129 0.78 19.42 -0.97
N HIS A 130 0.00 20.28 -1.62
CA HIS A 130 -0.28 21.63 -1.16
C HIS A 130 -1.41 21.69 -0.14
N ARG A 131 -1.40 22.76 0.66
CA ARG A 131 -2.51 23.07 1.54
C ARG A 131 -3.80 23.32 0.73
N GLY A 132 -4.93 22.89 1.28
CA GLY A 132 -6.24 23.03 0.67
C GLY A 132 -6.65 21.86 -0.21
N GLU A 133 -5.77 20.88 -0.45
CA GLU A 133 -6.10 19.68 -1.22
C GLU A 133 -7.01 18.76 -0.41
N ALA A 134 -8.17 18.38 -0.99
CA ALA A 134 -9.15 17.51 -0.36
C ALA A 134 -8.80 16.03 -0.61
N VAL A 135 -7.71 15.56 0.01
CA VAL A 135 -7.13 14.23 -0.22
C VAL A 135 -8.08 13.09 0.12
N GLY A 136 -8.95 13.29 1.10
CA GLY A 136 -9.97 12.31 1.47
C GLY A 136 -11.00 12.08 0.36
N ILE A 137 -11.45 13.13 -0.30
CA ILE A 137 -12.38 13.02 -1.45
C ILE A 137 -11.69 12.35 -2.62
N VAL A 138 -10.44 12.71 -2.92
CA VAL A 138 -9.63 12.08 -3.97
C VAL A 138 -9.49 10.58 -3.71
N ALA A 139 -9.19 10.19 -2.48
CA ALA A 139 -9.09 8.78 -2.08
C ALA A 139 -10.45 8.06 -2.23
N ALA A 140 -11.54 8.65 -1.76
CA ALA A 140 -12.88 8.06 -1.85
C ALA A 140 -13.32 7.84 -3.30
N GLN A 141 -13.02 8.78 -4.18
CA GLN A 141 -13.32 8.69 -5.61
C GLN A 141 -12.45 7.62 -6.30
N SER A 142 -11.14 7.55 -5.97
CA SER A 142 -10.24 6.53 -6.53
C SER A 142 -10.61 5.10 -6.10
N ILE A 143 -11.17 4.93 -4.90
CA ILE A 143 -11.69 3.65 -4.42
C ILE A 143 -13.03 3.31 -5.08
N GLY A 144 -13.88 4.32 -5.27
CA GLY A 144 -15.23 4.13 -5.77
C GLY A 144 -15.34 3.92 -7.27
N GLU A 145 -14.48 4.56 -8.07
CA GLU A 145 -14.51 4.46 -9.52
C GLU A 145 -14.33 3.03 -10.04
N PRO A 146 -13.28 2.27 -9.65
CA PRO A 146 -13.13 0.89 -10.12
C PRO A 146 -14.24 -0.04 -9.60
N GLY A 147 -14.87 0.27 -8.47
CA GLY A 147 -16.02 -0.48 -7.96
C GLY A 147 -17.17 -0.52 -8.95
N THR A 148 -17.46 0.59 -9.63
CA THR A 148 -18.49 0.66 -10.68
C THR A 148 -18.08 -0.13 -11.92
N GLN A 149 -16.82 -0.06 -12.35
CA GLN A 149 -16.32 -0.80 -13.51
C GLN A 149 -16.24 -2.32 -13.26
N LEU A 150 -15.80 -2.75 -12.08
CA LEU A 150 -15.75 -4.15 -11.69
C LEU A 150 -17.15 -4.78 -11.69
N THR A 151 -18.17 -4.08 -11.23
CA THR A 151 -19.55 -4.57 -11.27
C THR A 151 -20.08 -4.74 -12.69
N MET A 152 -19.60 -3.96 -13.65
CA MET A 152 -19.93 -4.13 -15.07
C MET A 152 -19.17 -5.29 -15.72
N ARG A 153 -17.91 -5.57 -15.30
CA ARG A 153 -17.08 -6.62 -15.89
C ARG A 153 -17.37 -8.03 -15.39
N THR A 154 -17.87 -8.22 -14.19
CA THR A 154 -18.19 -9.56 -13.63
C THR A 154 -19.26 -10.32 -14.42
N PHE A 155 -19.95 -9.68 -15.38
CA PHE A 155 -20.89 -10.33 -16.28
C PHE A 155 -20.25 -11.11 -17.43
N HIS A 156 -19.01 -10.82 -17.79
CA HIS A 156 -18.34 -11.45 -18.94
C HIS A 156 -17.38 -12.57 -18.53
N ILE A 157 -17.10 -12.74 -17.25
CA ILE A 157 -16.25 -13.80 -16.75
C ILE A 157 -17.10 -14.68 -15.83
N GLY A 158 -17.82 -15.62 -16.44
CA GLY A 158 -18.49 -16.72 -15.75
C GLY A 158 -17.47 -17.77 -15.27
N GLY A 159 -16.54 -17.35 -14.45
CA GLY A 159 -15.58 -18.21 -13.78
C GLY A 159 -15.53 -17.81 -12.31
N ALA A 160 -15.81 -18.77 -11.44
CA ALA A 160 -15.49 -18.63 -10.03
C ALA A 160 -14.00 -18.27 -9.95
N ALA A 161 -13.66 -17.14 -9.31
CA ALA A 161 -12.33 -16.95 -8.81
C ALA A 161 -12.13 -18.06 -7.75
N SER A 162 -11.56 -19.18 -8.18
CA SER A 162 -10.93 -20.07 -7.23
C SER A 162 -9.74 -19.29 -6.71
N SER A 163 -9.82 -18.84 -5.45
CA SER A 163 -8.62 -18.64 -4.69
C SER A 163 -7.93 -20.00 -4.72
N SER A 164 -6.94 -20.16 -5.59
CA SER A 164 -5.95 -21.19 -5.40
C SER A 164 -5.20 -20.78 -4.13
N SER A 165 -5.69 -21.22 -2.97
CA SER A 165 -4.77 -21.55 -1.91
C SER A 165 -3.87 -22.60 -2.56
N GLU A 166 -2.70 -22.22 -3.01
CA GLU A 166 -1.67 -23.17 -3.35
C GLU A 166 -1.49 -24.00 -2.08
N ASP A 167 -1.92 -25.26 -2.16
CA ASP A 167 -1.64 -26.22 -1.12
C ASP A 167 -0.11 -26.27 -0.99
N ASN A 168 0.44 -25.63 0.03
CA ASN A 168 1.86 -25.66 0.36
C ASN A 168 2.31 -27.06 0.81
N ALA A 169 1.58 -28.09 0.40
CA ALA A 169 1.80 -29.48 0.74
C ALA A 169 1.86 -30.34 -0.51
N ILE A 170 2.90 -31.11 -0.64
CA ILE A 170 3.04 -32.12 -1.70
C ILE A 170 2.58 -33.46 -1.15
N PHE A 171 1.45 -33.95 -1.67
CA PHE A 171 0.92 -35.25 -1.30
C PHE A 171 1.38 -36.32 -2.28
N ASN A 172 2.05 -37.38 -1.77
CA ASN A 172 2.37 -38.54 -2.58
C ASN A 172 1.24 -39.58 -2.48
N LYS A 173 0.81 -40.12 -3.62
CA LYS A 173 -0.25 -41.18 -3.69
C LYS A 173 0.26 -42.56 -3.27
N ASN A 174 1.57 -42.78 -3.23
CA ASN A 174 2.20 -44.05 -2.89
C ASN A 174 2.99 -43.96 -1.59
N THR A 175 3.04 -45.04 -0.84
CA THR A 175 3.88 -45.14 0.34
C THR A 175 5.35 -45.14 -0.08
N GLY A 176 6.17 -44.27 0.51
CA GLY A 176 7.59 -44.14 0.19
C GLY A 176 8.36 -43.49 1.33
N VAL A 177 9.68 -43.46 1.21
CA VAL A 177 10.57 -42.78 2.13
C VAL A 177 10.93 -41.44 1.54
N VAL A 178 10.74 -40.37 2.32
CA VAL A 178 11.10 -39.00 1.92
C VAL A 178 12.56 -38.77 2.31
N SER A 179 13.38 -38.35 1.35
CA SER A 179 14.75 -37.90 1.60
C SER A 179 14.93 -36.49 1.04
N PHE A 180 15.62 -35.65 1.77
CA PHE A 180 15.96 -34.28 1.35
C PHE A 180 17.39 -34.24 0.86
N SER A 181 17.67 -33.42 -0.18
CA SER A 181 19.03 -33.12 -0.57
C SER A 181 19.70 -32.21 0.46
N GLU A 182 21.03 -32.22 0.53
CA GLU A 182 21.79 -31.43 1.50
C GLU A 182 21.63 -29.91 1.33
N ASP A 183 21.12 -29.43 0.18
CA ASP A 183 20.94 -28.03 -0.14
C ASP A 183 19.58 -27.45 0.31
N ILE A 184 18.68 -28.25 0.88
CA ILE A 184 17.35 -27.78 1.31
C ILE A 184 17.42 -27.08 2.66
N LYS A 185 17.08 -25.81 2.71
CA LYS A 185 16.87 -25.06 3.95
C LYS A 185 15.48 -25.34 4.50
N THR A 186 15.40 -25.98 5.65
CA THR A 186 14.14 -26.22 6.36
C THR A 186 13.88 -25.14 7.40
N VAL A 187 12.64 -24.66 7.48
CA VAL A 187 12.18 -23.76 8.54
C VAL A 187 11.11 -24.48 9.34
N THR A 188 11.29 -24.56 10.66
CA THR A 188 10.28 -25.15 11.54
C THR A 188 9.23 -24.10 11.84
N ASN A 189 7.98 -24.37 11.44
CA ASN A 189 6.85 -23.58 11.86
C ASN A 189 6.65 -23.75 13.38
N LYS A 190 6.55 -22.64 14.10
CA LYS A 190 6.18 -22.66 15.51
C LYS A 190 4.66 -22.43 15.58
N ASP A 191 3.90 -23.49 15.54
CA ASP A 191 2.52 -23.49 16.03
C ASP A 191 2.52 -23.83 17.53
#